data_20c937df0366c836c6e002d4e7f40462
#
_entry.id   20c937df0366c836c6e002d4e7f40462
#
_cell.length_a   1.000
_cell.length_b   1.000
_cell.length_c   1.000
_cell.angle_alpha   90.00
_cell.angle_beta   90.00
_cell.angle_gamma   90.00
#
_symmetry.space_group_name_H-M   'P 1'
#
loop_
_entity.id
_entity.type
_entity.pdbx_description
1 polymer ?
#
loop_
_entity_poly.entity_id
_entity_poly.type
_entity_poly.pdbx_seq_one_letter_code
_entity_poly.pdbx_strand_id
1 'polypeptide(L)'
;SIEYAVAHLGCKLIFVLGHQSCGAVTAAVNNNGKDNGSTNLNHLCSHIEEAVKTSSKSACIDDVVKLNAIINANNLIKNSNIIQNNVKNKNLEICAGYYSLSNGHVDIFSNTNQDGLM
;
A
#
# COMPACT_ATOMS: atom_id res chain seq x y z
N SER A 1 9.55 10.29 -6.90
CA SER A 1 8.54 11.38 -6.75
C SER A 1 8.16 11.60 -5.29
N ILE A 2 7.94 10.53 -4.55
CA ILE A 2 7.53 10.61 -3.14
C ILE A 2 8.66 11.22 -2.32
N GLU A 3 9.89 10.78 -2.53
CA GLU A 3 11.06 11.36 -1.84
C GLU A 3 11.21 12.84 -2.13
N TYR A 4 10.99 13.25 -3.38
CA TYR A 4 11.06 14.66 -3.75
C TYR A 4 10.00 15.48 -2.99
N ALA A 5 8.78 14.97 -2.92
CA ALA A 5 7.72 15.64 -2.19
C ALA A 5 8.05 15.81 -0.71
N VAL A 6 8.62 14.80 -0.09
CA VAL A 6 9.01 14.85 1.33
C VAL A 6 10.21 15.76 1.54
N ALA A 7 11.27 15.63 0.72
CA ALA A 7 12.52 16.36 0.91
C ALA A 7 12.45 17.83 0.49
N HIS A 8 11.68 18.16 -0.54
CA HIS A 8 11.73 19.47 -1.18
C HIS A 8 10.42 20.23 -1.19
N LEU A 9 9.27 19.57 -1.06
CA LEU A 9 7.97 20.22 -1.14
C LEU A 9 7.27 20.38 0.22
N GLY A 10 7.93 19.97 1.30
CA GLY A 10 7.35 20.08 2.63
C GLY A 10 6.16 19.15 2.91
N CYS A 11 6.05 18.05 2.19
CA CYS A 11 5.01 17.06 2.41
C CYS A 11 5.12 16.48 3.82
N LYS A 12 4.01 16.50 4.56
CA LYS A 12 3.97 16.01 5.95
C LYS A 12 3.11 14.78 6.15
N LEU A 13 2.40 14.36 5.11
CA LEU A 13 1.52 13.21 5.15
C LEU A 13 1.61 12.44 3.84
N ILE A 14 1.78 11.12 3.96
CA ILE A 14 1.59 10.18 2.87
C ILE A 14 0.42 9.28 3.26
N PHE A 15 -0.56 9.18 2.39
CA PHE A 15 -1.69 8.29 2.61
C PHE A 15 -1.68 7.20 1.55
N VAL A 16 -1.44 5.96 1.98
CA VAL A 16 -1.48 4.79 1.09
C VAL A 16 -2.90 4.24 1.13
N LEU A 17 -3.62 4.41 0.04
CA LEU A 17 -5.05 4.14 0.00
C LEU A 17 -5.35 2.96 -0.94
N GLY A 18 -5.82 1.86 -0.35
CA GLY A 18 -6.46 0.80 -1.10
C GLY A 18 -7.92 1.16 -1.38
N HIS A 19 -8.55 0.46 -2.30
CA HIS A 19 -9.95 0.74 -2.61
C HIS A 19 -10.72 -0.52 -2.95
N GLN A 20 -12.01 -0.46 -2.73
CA GLN A 20 -12.96 -1.51 -3.07
C GLN A 20 -12.89 -1.83 -4.57
N SER A 21 -13.07 -3.10 -4.90
CA SER A 21 -13.12 -3.58 -6.30
C SER A 21 -11.86 -3.26 -7.11
N CYS A 22 -10.69 -3.33 -6.48
CA CYS A 22 -9.42 -3.08 -7.16
C CYS A 22 -9.16 -4.14 -8.23
N GLY A 23 -9.12 -3.71 -9.50
CA GLY A 23 -8.87 -4.59 -10.62
C GLY A 23 -7.48 -5.21 -10.60
N ALA A 24 -6.47 -4.46 -10.19
CA ALA A 24 -5.10 -4.95 -10.12
C ALA A 24 -4.93 -6.05 -9.04
N VAL A 25 -5.52 -5.85 -7.88
CA VAL A 25 -5.48 -6.86 -6.81
C VAL A 25 -6.27 -8.11 -7.24
N THR A 26 -7.44 -7.91 -7.85
CA THR A 26 -8.24 -9.01 -8.38
C THR A 26 -7.45 -9.84 -9.38
N ALA A 27 -6.76 -9.18 -10.31
CA ALA A 27 -5.93 -9.86 -11.30
C ALA A 27 -4.77 -10.63 -10.63
N ALA A 28 -4.11 -10.02 -9.66
CA ALA A 28 -3.00 -10.66 -8.95
C ALA A 28 -3.46 -11.92 -8.19
N VAL A 29 -4.60 -11.86 -7.53
CA VAL A 29 -5.17 -13.01 -6.81
C VAL A 29 -5.56 -14.13 -7.79
N ASN A 30 -6.26 -13.77 -8.87
CA ASN A 30 -6.76 -14.76 -9.83
C ASN A 30 -5.65 -15.44 -10.62
N ASN A 31 -4.60 -14.70 -10.98
CA ASN A 31 -3.49 -15.25 -11.76
C ASN A 31 -2.48 -16.00 -10.91
N ASN A 32 -2.40 -15.71 -9.63
CA ASN A 32 -1.55 -16.42 -8.66
C ASN A 32 -0.12 -16.64 -9.18
N GLY A 33 0.50 -15.60 -9.70
CA GLY A 33 1.87 -15.64 -10.23
C GLY A 33 2.00 -16.13 -11.67
N LYS A 34 0.89 -16.46 -12.33
CA LYS A 34 0.90 -16.86 -13.73
C LYS A 34 0.99 -15.67 -14.66
N ASP A 35 1.40 -15.92 -15.91
CA ASP A 35 1.48 -14.90 -16.94
C ASP A 35 0.11 -14.29 -17.25
N ASN A 36 0.05 -12.95 -17.25
CA ASN A 36 -1.14 -12.17 -17.60
C ASN A 36 -1.24 -11.87 -19.10
N GLY A 37 -0.29 -12.32 -19.90
CA GLY A 37 -0.23 -12.04 -21.32
C GLY A 37 0.37 -10.67 -21.67
N SER A 38 0.84 -9.93 -20.69
CA SER A 38 1.48 -8.63 -20.87
C SER A 38 2.58 -8.44 -19.84
N THR A 39 3.76 -8.03 -20.31
CA THR A 39 4.89 -7.70 -19.42
C THR A 39 4.51 -6.59 -18.43
N ASN A 40 3.78 -5.59 -18.89
CA ASN A 40 3.37 -4.47 -18.04
C ASN A 40 2.38 -4.91 -16.95
N LEU A 41 1.43 -5.76 -17.30
CA LEU A 41 0.49 -6.32 -16.33
C LEU A 41 1.19 -7.22 -15.32
N ASN A 42 2.14 -8.03 -15.79
CA ASN A 42 2.93 -8.89 -14.92
C ASN A 42 3.74 -8.05 -13.93
N HIS A 43 4.34 -6.94 -14.39
CA HIS A 43 5.08 -6.03 -13.53
C HIS A 43 4.18 -5.39 -12.47
N LEU A 44 3.00 -4.92 -12.86
CA LEU A 44 2.02 -4.35 -11.91
C LEU A 44 1.63 -5.38 -10.86
N CYS A 45 1.28 -6.60 -11.28
CA CYS A 45 0.87 -7.66 -10.36
C CYS A 45 2.02 -8.11 -9.45
N SER A 46 3.28 -8.02 -9.91
CA SER A 46 4.43 -8.38 -9.09
C SER A 46 4.55 -7.55 -7.81
N HIS A 47 4.09 -6.30 -7.84
CA HIS A 47 4.08 -5.43 -6.66
C HIS A 47 3.00 -5.80 -5.64
N ILE A 48 2.04 -6.65 -6.01
CA ILE A 48 0.93 -7.07 -5.15
C ILE A 48 1.17 -8.49 -4.64
N GLU A 49 2.13 -9.19 -5.21
CA GLU A 49 2.36 -10.61 -4.96
C GLU A 49 2.61 -10.93 -3.48
N GLU A 50 3.33 -10.06 -2.77
CA GLU A 50 3.60 -10.26 -1.35
C GLU A 50 2.30 -10.28 -0.54
N ALA A 51 1.36 -9.38 -0.83
CA ALA A 51 0.06 -9.37 -0.18
C ALA A 51 -0.74 -10.63 -0.47
N VAL A 52 -0.70 -11.10 -1.71
CA VAL A 52 -1.39 -12.35 -2.11
C VAL A 52 -0.81 -13.53 -1.36
N LYS A 53 0.50 -13.66 -1.31
CA LYS A 53 1.18 -14.78 -0.64
C LYS A 53 1.00 -14.77 0.87
N THR A 54 0.94 -13.59 1.48
CA THR A 54 0.82 -13.43 2.93
C THR A 54 -0.62 -13.62 3.40
N SER A 55 -1.59 -13.36 2.53
CA SER A 55 -3.00 -13.52 2.85
C SER A 55 -3.38 -14.98 3.03
N SER A 56 -4.39 -15.24 3.87
CA SER A 56 -4.94 -16.58 4.00
C SER A 56 -5.64 -16.97 2.69
N LYS A 57 -5.70 -18.30 2.42
CA LYS A 57 -6.38 -18.80 1.22
C LYS A 57 -7.87 -18.47 1.21
N SER A 58 -8.46 -18.23 2.37
CA SER A 58 -9.87 -17.85 2.50
C SER A 58 -10.09 -16.35 2.50
N ALA A 59 -9.02 -15.54 2.37
CA ALA A 59 -9.13 -14.09 2.35
C ALA A 59 -9.90 -13.64 1.12
N CYS A 60 -10.79 -12.68 1.31
CA CYS A 60 -11.48 -12.03 0.20
C CYS A 60 -10.57 -11.00 -0.47
N ILE A 61 -10.97 -10.52 -1.64
CA ILE A 61 -10.23 -9.50 -2.38
C ILE A 61 -9.99 -8.26 -1.53
N ASP A 62 -10.99 -7.81 -0.77
CA ASP A 62 -10.87 -6.62 0.08
C ASP A 62 -9.80 -6.80 1.16
N ASP A 63 -9.67 -7.97 1.74
CA ASP A 63 -8.61 -8.25 2.71
C ASP A 63 -7.22 -8.13 2.09
N VAL A 64 -7.06 -8.61 0.86
CA VAL A 64 -5.80 -8.50 0.13
C VAL A 64 -5.50 -7.03 -0.20
N VAL A 65 -6.51 -6.26 -0.60
CA VAL A 65 -6.37 -4.81 -0.84
C VAL A 65 -5.84 -4.10 0.40
N LYS A 66 -6.44 -4.37 1.55
CA LYS A 66 -6.03 -3.75 2.82
C LYS A 66 -4.61 -4.11 3.20
N LEU A 67 -4.28 -5.38 3.10
CA LEU A 67 -2.93 -5.86 3.39
C LEU A 67 -1.90 -5.25 2.44
N ASN A 68 -2.25 -5.16 1.15
CA ASN A 68 -1.37 -4.56 0.15
C ASN A 68 -1.06 -3.08 0.48
N ALA A 69 -2.06 -2.33 0.92
CA ALA A 69 -1.84 -0.94 1.33
C ALA A 69 -0.87 -0.85 2.51
N ILE A 70 -1.02 -1.71 3.51
CA ILE A 70 -0.12 -1.76 4.67
C ILE A 70 1.30 -2.13 4.25
N ILE A 71 1.46 -3.15 3.43
CA ILE A 71 2.76 -3.59 2.93
C ILE A 71 3.46 -2.47 2.17
N ASN A 72 2.73 -1.78 1.29
CA ASN A 72 3.31 -0.68 0.52
C ASN A 72 3.71 0.50 1.42
N ALA A 73 2.91 0.81 2.44
CA ALA A 73 3.26 1.85 3.40
C ALA A 73 4.55 1.49 4.16
N ASN A 74 4.68 0.25 4.60
CA ASN A 74 5.89 -0.23 5.27
C ASN A 74 7.11 -0.21 4.33
N ASN A 75 6.92 -0.55 3.07
CA ASN A 75 7.99 -0.54 2.08
C ASN A 75 8.53 0.87 1.81
N LEU A 76 7.70 1.89 1.89
CA LEU A 76 8.17 3.27 1.79
C LEU A 76 9.19 3.59 2.87
N ILE A 77 8.90 3.21 4.10
CA ILE A 77 9.79 3.42 5.24
C ILE A 77 11.06 2.57 5.07
N LYS A 78 10.89 1.31 4.72
CA LYS A 78 11.97 0.34 4.63
C LYS A 78 12.97 0.68 3.52
N ASN A 79 12.48 1.17 2.39
CA ASN A 79 13.28 1.33 1.18
C ASN A 79 13.79 2.76 0.96
N SER A 80 13.46 3.71 1.83
CA SER A 80 13.89 5.10 1.68
C SER A 80 14.41 5.68 2.99
N ASN A 81 15.70 6.01 3.01
CA ASN A 81 16.30 6.69 4.15
C ASN A 81 15.69 8.07 4.39
N ILE A 82 15.34 8.79 3.33
CA ILE A 82 14.69 10.09 3.42
C ILE A 82 13.36 9.97 4.16
N ILE A 83 12.53 9.03 3.75
CA ILE A 83 11.24 8.80 4.36
C ILE A 83 11.40 8.32 5.80
N GLN A 84 12.28 7.34 6.02
CA GLN A 84 12.53 6.79 7.35
C GLN A 84 12.97 7.87 8.34
N ASN A 85 13.90 8.73 7.94
CA ASN A 85 14.41 9.80 8.80
C ASN A 85 13.32 10.83 9.11
N ASN A 86 12.50 11.18 8.15
CA ASN A 86 11.42 12.14 8.37
C ASN A 86 10.31 11.58 9.26
N VAL A 87 10.00 10.31 9.15
CA VAL A 87 9.07 9.63 10.06
C VAL A 87 9.66 9.59 11.49
N LYS A 88 10.91 9.19 11.61
CA LYS A 88 11.61 9.10 12.90
C LYS A 88 11.67 10.46 13.60
N ASN A 89 11.90 11.52 12.86
CA ASN A 89 11.98 12.88 13.40
C ASN A 89 10.62 13.55 13.55
N LYS A 90 9.54 12.81 13.29
CA LYS A 90 8.15 13.29 13.41
C LYS A 90 7.80 14.45 12.47
N ASN A 91 8.50 14.54 11.35
CA ASN A 91 8.22 15.50 10.29
C ASN A 91 7.26 14.95 9.24
N LEU A 92 7.04 13.64 9.23
CA LEU A 92 6.22 12.94 8.25
C LEU A 92 5.40 11.87 8.93
N GLU A 93 4.13 11.80 8.61
CA GLU A 93 3.23 10.72 9.00
C GLU A 93 2.85 9.91 7.77
N ILE A 94 2.81 8.59 7.90
CA ILE A 94 2.32 7.70 6.86
C ILE A 94 1.10 6.96 7.40
N CYS A 95 0.02 7.02 6.65
CA CYS A 95 -1.23 6.31 6.97
C CYS A 95 -1.53 5.30 5.89
N ALA A 96 -2.17 4.20 6.28
CA ALA A 96 -2.75 3.24 5.35
C ALA A 96 -4.25 3.15 5.62
N GLY A 97 -5.03 3.04 4.57
CA GLY A 97 -6.47 2.99 4.68
C GLY A 97 -7.14 2.36 3.47
N TYR A 98 -8.46 2.36 3.51
CA TYR A 98 -9.30 1.71 2.50
C TYR A 98 -10.48 2.59 2.15
N TYR A 99 -10.68 2.80 0.86
CA TYR A 99 -11.79 3.59 0.31
C TYR A 99 -12.91 2.67 -0.17
N SER A 100 -14.11 2.89 0.38
CA SER A 100 -15.32 2.16 -0.02
C SER A 100 -16.03 2.90 -1.14
N LEU A 101 -16.06 2.32 -2.33
CA LEU A 101 -16.74 2.92 -3.48
C LEU A 101 -18.24 3.01 -3.27
N SER A 102 -18.82 2.10 -2.47
CA SER A 102 -20.27 2.05 -2.26
C SER A 102 -20.80 3.22 -1.45
N ASN A 103 -20.02 3.83 -0.58
CA ASN A 103 -20.48 4.91 0.30
C ASN A 103 -19.52 6.08 0.46
N GLY A 104 -18.33 6.00 -0.16
CA GLY A 104 -17.33 7.08 -0.08
C GLY A 104 -16.58 7.16 1.24
N HIS A 105 -16.74 6.19 2.13
CA HIS A 105 -16.01 6.19 3.41
C HIS A 105 -14.57 5.78 3.21
N VAL A 106 -13.69 6.38 4.03
CA VAL A 106 -12.28 6.02 4.13
C VAL A 106 -12.03 5.50 5.53
N ASP A 107 -11.64 4.24 5.64
CA ASP A 107 -11.24 3.66 6.91
C ASP A 107 -9.72 3.75 7.03
N ILE A 108 -9.25 4.41 8.08
CA ILE A 108 -7.82 4.47 8.40
C ILE A 108 -7.54 3.35 9.38
N PHE A 109 -6.75 2.36 8.99
CA PHE A 109 -6.51 1.21 9.84
C PHE A 109 -5.07 1.12 10.37
N SER A 110 -4.20 2.04 9.97
CA SER A 110 -2.83 2.06 10.48
C SER A 110 -2.17 3.40 10.19
N ASN A 111 -1.32 3.88 11.10
CA ASN A 111 -0.50 5.07 10.88
C ASN A 111 0.77 5.02 11.75
N THR A 112 1.75 5.85 11.37
CA THR A 112 3.06 5.89 12.04
C THR A 112 3.05 6.56 13.41
N ASN A 113 1.98 7.28 13.75
CA ASN A 113 1.87 7.93 15.06
C ASN A 113 1.60 6.97 16.20
N GLN A 114 1.07 5.77 15.93
CA GLN A 114 0.71 4.83 16.97
C GLN A 114 1.91 4.04 17.46
N ASP A 115 2.72 3.46 16.59
CA ASP A 115 3.87 2.65 16.96
C ASP A 115 5.09 2.92 16.10
N GLY A 116 5.07 3.96 15.30
CA GLY A 116 6.10 4.27 14.34
C GLY A 116 6.14 3.34 13.14
N LEU A 117 5.43 2.22 13.19
CA LEU A 117 5.32 1.23 12.12
C LEU A 117 3.91 0.70 12.03
N MET A 118 3.56 0.32 10.86
CA MET A 118 2.27 -0.30 10.57
C MET A 118 2.33 -1.80 10.70
#